data_03ae5c83c11e0af5194a1bb314c4d317
#
_entry.id   03ae5c83c11e0af5194a1bb314c4d317
#
_cell.length_a   1.000
_cell.length_b   1.000
_cell.length_c   1.000
_cell.angle_alpha   90.00
_cell.angle_beta   90.00
_cell.angle_gamma   90.00
#
_symmetry.space_group_name_H-M   'P 1'
#
loop_
_entity.id
_entity.type
_entity.pdbx_description
1 polymer ?
#
loop_
_entity_poly.entity_id
_entity_poly.type
_entity_poly.pdbx_seq_one_letter_code
_entity_poly.pdbx_strand_id
1 'polypeptide(L)'
;MQINRNGSSELTIIGNIKSIEDSVEIKEHINALQKTGAKNILLKIQDSFSMTSTVIGHLMKLVNIDKLTITLVVGDQRLYQLLEELSLVQTFNVRLVVK
;
A
#
# COMPACT_ATOMS: atom_id res chain seq x y z
N MET A 1 10.52 -3.81 -9.30
CA MET A 1 9.89 -3.63 -7.98
C MET A 1 10.32 -4.76 -7.06
N GLN A 2 10.56 -4.45 -5.81
CA GLN A 2 10.96 -5.43 -4.80
C GLN A 2 10.04 -5.28 -3.59
N ILE A 3 9.61 -6.39 -3.01
CA ILE A 3 8.76 -6.40 -1.82
C ILE A 3 9.44 -7.18 -0.72
N ASN A 4 9.57 -6.55 0.45
CA ASN A 4 10.12 -7.18 1.65
C ASN A 4 9.06 -7.18 2.74
N ARG A 5 8.91 -8.31 3.41
CA ARG A 5 8.03 -8.41 4.59
C ARG A 5 8.87 -8.21 5.84
N ASN A 6 8.44 -7.25 6.68
CA ASN A 6 9.08 -6.94 7.94
C ASN A 6 8.12 -7.26 9.07
N GLY A 7 8.29 -8.39 9.72
CA GLY A 7 7.38 -8.83 10.76
C GLY A 7 6.08 -9.39 10.19
N SER A 8 5.03 -9.39 11.00
CA SER A 8 3.77 -10.05 10.67
C SER A 8 2.74 -9.13 10.02
N SER A 9 3.01 -7.83 9.89
CA SER A 9 2.02 -6.86 9.42
C SER A 9 2.60 -5.70 8.62
N GLU A 10 3.86 -5.79 8.21
CA GLU A 10 4.53 -4.70 7.49
C GLU A 10 5.13 -5.17 6.18
N LEU A 11 4.90 -4.39 5.13
CA LEU A 11 5.51 -4.59 3.82
C LEU A 11 6.29 -3.34 3.42
N THR A 12 7.47 -3.54 2.86
CA THR A 12 8.25 -2.45 2.24
C THR A 12 8.32 -2.71 0.75
N ILE A 13 7.91 -1.72 -0.04
CA ILE A 13 7.91 -1.79 -1.50
C ILE A 13 8.97 -0.83 -2.02
N ILE A 14 9.89 -1.35 -2.81
CA ILE A 14 10.98 -0.59 -3.42
C ILE A 14 10.82 -0.66 -4.93
N GLY A 15 10.90 0.49 -5.59
CA GLY A 15 10.68 0.60 -7.03
C GLY A 15 9.26 1.04 -7.37
N ASN A 16 9.04 1.37 -8.63
CA ASN A 16 7.75 1.88 -9.09
C ASN A 16 6.71 0.77 -9.23
N ILE A 17 5.50 1.06 -8.79
CA ILE A 17 4.34 0.19 -8.97
C ILE A 17 3.70 0.61 -10.30
N LYS A 18 3.91 -0.16 -11.36
CA LYS A 18 3.50 0.27 -12.70
C LYS A 18 2.86 -0.81 -13.57
N SER A 19 2.99 -2.08 -13.22
CA SER A 19 2.49 -3.16 -14.06
C SER A 19 1.41 -3.98 -13.36
N ILE A 20 0.70 -4.79 -14.15
CA ILE A 20 -0.28 -5.73 -13.60
C ILE A 20 0.43 -6.75 -12.72
N GLU A 21 1.63 -7.20 -13.13
CA GLU A 21 2.42 -8.15 -12.35
C GLU A 21 2.80 -7.58 -11.00
N ASP A 22 3.17 -6.30 -10.96
CA ASP A 22 3.46 -5.61 -9.69
C ASP A 22 2.24 -5.62 -8.78
N SER A 23 1.06 -5.34 -9.35
CA SER A 23 -0.20 -5.30 -8.60
C SER A 23 -0.54 -6.67 -8.02
N VAL A 24 -0.37 -7.73 -8.80
CA VAL A 24 -0.64 -9.11 -8.36
C VAL A 24 0.31 -9.48 -7.22
N GLU A 25 1.60 -9.14 -7.35
CA GLU A 25 2.58 -9.44 -6.34
C GLU A 25 2.25 -8.76 -5.02
N ILE A 26 1.87 -7.48 -5.06
CA ILE A 26 1.46 -6.75 -3.86
C ILE A 26 0.26 -7.41 -3.20
N LYS A 27 -0.76 -7.77 -4.00
CA LYS A 27 -1.96 -8.42 -3.49
C LYS A 27 -1.63 -9.75 -2.81
N GLU A 28 -0.75 -10.55 -3.41
CA GLU A 28 -0.36 -11.84 -2.84
C GLU A 28 0.33 -11.67 -1.48
N HIS A 29 1.21 -10.68 -1.36
CA HIS A 29 1.87 -10.43 -0.09
C HIS A 29 0.89 -9.95 0.98
N ILE A 30 -0.05 -9.06 0.61
CA ILE A 30 -1.07 -8.59 1.55
C ILE A 30 -1.97 -9.74 1.98
N ASN A 31 -2.39 -10.59 1.04
CA ASN A 31 -3.23 -11.74 1.37
C ASN A 31 -2.51 -12.70 2.32
N ALA A 32 -1.20 -12.89 2.15
CA ALA A 32 -0.41 -13.72 3.06
C ALA A 32 -0.41 -13.17 4.47
N LEU A 33 -0.27 -11.85 4.62
CA LEU A 33 -0.35 -11.21 5.92
C LEU A 33 -1.75 -11.35 6.54
N GLN A 34 -2.78 -11.18 5.72
CA GLN A 34 -4.16 -11.30 6.17
C GLN A 34 -4.47 -12.71 6.67
N LYS A 35 -3.92 -13.72 6.01
CA LYS A 35 -4.10 -15.12 6.41
C LYS A 35 -3.47 -15.43 7.76
N THR A 36 -2.44 -14.70 8.15
CA THR A 36 -1.83 -14.86 9.48
C THR A 36 -2.59 -14.14 10.58
N GLY A 37 -3.70 -13.48 10.24
CA GLY A 37 -4.54 -12.79 11.21
C GLY A 37 -4.20 -11.32 11.39
N ALA A 38 -3.37 -10.74 10.52
CA ALA A 38 -3.03 -9.32 10.61
C ALA A 38 -4.27 -8.46 10.36
N LYS A 39 -4.54 -7.53 11.26
CA LYS A 39 -5.67 -6.60 11.14
C LYS A 39 -5.23 -5.18 10.86
N ASN A 40 -3.98 -4.85 11.16
CA ASN A 40 -3.36 -3.59 10.84
C ASN A 40 -2.21 -3.88 9.89
N ILE A 41 -2.21 -3.26 8.73
CA ILE A 41 -1.16 -3.49 7.73
C ILE A 41 -0.48 -2.16 7.43
N LEU A 42 0.83 -2.15 7.60
CA LEU A 42 1.67 -1.00 7.28
C LEU A 42 2.37 -1.25 5.95
N LEU A 43 2.14 -0.39 4.98
CA LEU A 43 2.79 -0.43 3.68
C LEU A 43 3.75 0.75 3.56
N LYS A 44 5.03 0.46 3.42
CA LYS A 44 6.05 1.47 3.17
C LYS A 44 6.38 1.46 1.69
N ILE A 45 6.04 2.53 0.99
CA ILE A 45 6.29 2.69 -0.44
C ILE A 45 7.34 3.77 -0.58
N GLN A 46 8.62 3.36 -0.73
CA GLN A 46 9.73 4.28 -0.57
C GLN A 46 9.92 5.23 -1.74
N ASP A 47 9.80 4.76 -2.96
CA ASP A 47 10.20 5.54 -4.12
C ASP A 47 9.28 5.42 -5.33
N SER A 48 8.09 4.84 -5.18
CA SER A 48 7.12 4.82 -6.27
C SER A 48 6.42 6.17 -6.36
N PHE A 49 6.36 6.72 -7.56
CA PHE A 49 5.67 7.98 -7.79
C PHE A 49 4.20 7.80 -8.18
N SER A 50 3.75 6.57 -8.35
CA SER A 50 2.37 6.28 -8.72
C SER A 50 1.92 4.93 -8.16
N MET A 51 0.65 4.63 -8.34
CA MET A 51 0.07 3.37 -7.91
C MET A 51 -1.03 2.99 -8.90
N THR A 52 -1.16 1.70 -9.19
CA THR A 52 -2.19 1.25 -10.13
C THR A 52 -3.57 1.28 -9.50
N SER A 53 -4.60 1.43 -10.34
CA SER A 53 -5.98 1.38 -9.87
C SER A 53 -6.32 0.01 -9.26
N THR A 54 -5.68 -1.05 -9.72
CA THR A 54 -5.88 -2.39 -9.16
C THR A 54 -5.45 -2.45 -7.69
N VAL A 55 -4.28 -1.88 -7.38
CA VAL A 55 -3.80 -1.85 -5.99
C VAL A 55 -4.71 -0.95 -5.14
N ILE A 56 -5.06 0.22 -5.65
CA ILE A 56 -5.97 1.14 -4.94
C ILE A 56 -7.29 0.45 -4.63
N GLY A 57 -7.89 -0.21 -5.62
CA GLY A 57 -9.14 -0.93 -5.43
C GLY A 57 -9.03 -2.05 -4.41
N HIS A 58 -7.93 -2.79 -4.41
CA HIS A 58 -7.69 -3.84 -3.43
C HIS A 58 -7.59 -3.28 -2.01
N LEU A 59 -6.85 -2.18 -1.84
CA LEU A 59 -6.72 -1.53 -0.53
C LEU A 59 -8.07 -1.00 -0.04
N MET A 60 -8.88 -0.43 -0.94
CA MET A 60 -10.21 0.03 -0.58
C MET A 60 -11.11 -1.13 -0.12
N LYS A 61 -11.02 -2.27 -0.78
CA LYS A 61 -11.75 -3.46 -0.36
C LYS A 61 -11.34 -3.90 1.05
N LEU A 62 -10.05 -3.90 1.32
CA LEU A 62 -9.55 -4.29 2.64
C LEU A 62 -10.09 -3.38 3.75
N VAL A 63 -10.15 -2.08 3.49
CA VAL A 63 -10.64 -1.11 4.47
C VAL A 63 -12.16 -1.19 4.62
N ASN A 64 -12.88 -1.20 3.51
CA ASN A 64 -14.34 -1.05 3.53
C ASN A 64 -15.09 -2.36 3.75
N ILE A 65 -14.58 -3.46 3.22
CA ILE A 65 -15.26 -4.75 3.29
C ILE A 65 -14.66 -5.62 4.38
N ASP A 66 -13.33 -5.78 4.38
CA ASP A 66 -12.64 -6.64 5.34
C ASP A 66 -12.37 -5.94 6.69
N LYS A 67 -12.62 -4.62 6.76
CA LYS A 67 -12.50 -3.80 7.97
C LYS A 67 -11.08 -3.82 8.56
N LEU A 68 -10.08 -3.88 7.70
CA LEU A 68 -8.68 -3.79 8.11
C LEU A 68 -8.27 -2.33 8.24
N THR A 69 -7.28 -2.09 9.10
CA THR A 69 -6.63 -0.78 9.19
C THR A 69 -5.39 -0.78 8.32
N ILE A 70 -5.33 0.15 7.36
CA ILE A 70 -4.19 0.31 6.47
C ILE A 70 -3.49 1.61 6.83
N THR A 71 -2.16 1.57 6.87
CA THR A 71 -1.33 2.78 6.96
C THR A 71 -0.36 2.74 5.80
N LEU A 72 -0.36 3.80 4.99
CA LEU A 72 0.60 3.95 3.89
C LEU A 72 1.64 4.98 4.27
N VAL A 73 2.91 4.59 4.22
CA VAL A 73 4.02 5.53 4.36
C VAL A 73 4.65 5.66 2.99
N VAL A 74 4.54 6.84 2.38
CA VAL A 74 5.04 7.09 1.03
C VAL A 74 6.24 8.01 1.09
N GLY A 75 7.22 7.74 0.23
CA GLY A 75 8.46 8.52 0.19
C GLY A 75 8.51 9.52 -0.97
N ASP A 76 7.52 9.50 -1.86
CA ASP A 76 7.48 10.38 -3.01
C ASP A 76 6.25 11.28 -2.93
N GLN A 77 6.48 12.59 -3.01
CA GLN A 77 5.40 13.58 -2.90
C GLN A 77 4.36 13.41 -4.01
N ARG A 78 4.76 12.94 -5.18
CA ARG A 78 3.82 12.76 -6.30
C ARG A 78 2.78 11.70 -5.98
N LEU A 79 3.19 10.61 -5.33
CA LEU A 79 2.24 9.58 -4.91
C LEU A 79 1.31 10.12 -3.81
N TYR A 80 1.85 10.88 -2.87
CA TYR A 80 1.02 11.50 -1.84
C TYR A 80 -0.04 12.41 -2.48
N GLN A 81 0.36 13.24 -3.45
CA GLN A 81 -0.57 14.14 -4.14
C GLN A 81 -1.64 13.36 -4.92
N LEU A 82 -1.27 12.26 -5.56
CA LEU A 82 -2.23 11.41 -6.24
C LEU A 82 -3.30 10.90 -5.28
N LEU A 83 -2.88 10.40 -4.12
CA LEU A 83 -3.81 9.88 -3.13
C LEU A 83 -4.66 10.99 -2.52
N GLU A 84 -4.10 12.18 -2.36
CA GLU A 84 -4.84 13.34 -1.88
C GLU A 84 -5.93 13.76 -2.88
N GLU A 85 -5.59 13.79 -4.17
CA GLU A 85 -6.56 14.11 -5.22
C GLU A 85 -7.71 13.10 -5.28
N LEU A 86 -7.43 11.85 -4.94
CA LEU A 86 -8.45 10.79 -4.88
C LEU A 86 -9.18 10.76 -3.54
N SER A 87 -8.86 11.68 -2.64
CA SER A 87 -9.45 11.76 -1.29
C SER A 87 -9.20 10.50 -0.47
N LEU A 88 -8.04 9.88 -0.64
CA LEU A 88 -7.69 8.63 0.04
C LEU A 88 -6.69 8.77 1.18
N VAL A 89 -6.23 10.00 1.45
CA VAL A 89 -5.22 10.20 2.50
C VAL A 89 -5.72 9.73 3.87
N GLN A 90 -6.96 10.06 4.22
CA GLN A 90 -7.54 9.61 5.48
C GLN A 90 -7.93 8.14 5.45
N THR A 91 -8.48 7.69 4.33
CA THR A 91 -8.92 6.29 4.18
C THR A 91 -7.78 5.31 4.40
N PHE A 92 -6.60 5.61 3.87
CA PHE A 92 -5.42 4.75 3.98
C PHE A 92 -4.42 5.24 5.01
N ASN A 93 -4.76 6.27 5.80
CA ASN A 93 -3.84 6.87 6.78
C ASN A 93 -2.47 7.15 6.14
N VAL A 94 -2.48 7.89 5.04
CA VAL A 94 -1.28 8.13 4.24
C VAL A 94 -0.39 9.15 4.94
N ARG A 95 0.89 8.81 5.05
CA ARG A 95 1.91 9.70 5.62
C ARG A 95 3.03 9.87 4.61
N LEU A 96 3.46 11.10 4.42
CA LEU A 96 4.59 11.42 3.56
C LEU A 96 5.84 11.54 4.42
N VAL A 97 6.84 10.72 4.11
CA VAL A 97 8.14 10.77 4.77
C VAL A 97 9.17 11.14 3.72
N VAL A 98 9.59 12.38 3.71
CA VAL A 98 10.59 12.90 2.77
C VAL A 98 11.97 12.70 3.37
N LYS A 99 12.86 12.09 2.57
CA LYS A 99 14.25 11.91 3.00
C LYS A 99 15.08 13.15 2.71
#